data_884a64868bb42b6ab4f7dd7afe95ce85
#
_entry.id   884a64868bb42b6ab4f7dd7afe95ce85
#
_cell.length_a   1.000
_cell.length_b   1.000
_cell.length_c   1.000
_cell.angle_alpha   90.00
_cell.angle_beta   90.00
_cell.angle_gamma   90.00
#
_symmetry.space_group_name_H-M   'P 1'
#
loop_
_entity.id
_entity.type
_entity.pdbx_description
1 polymer ?
#
loop_
_entity_poly.entity_id
_entity_poly.type
_entity_poly.pdbx_seq_one_letter_code
_entity_poly.pdbx_strand_id
1 'polypeptide(L)'
;ESVLKREVLDLGYEIASVDDGRVSFWGDAQAICDANIFLRTAERVLLKVGAFKAETFEELFDKTRALPWERYIPKNGKFWVTKAASVKSKLFSPSDIQSIMKKAMVERLKEYYGLEWFPEDGASYPIRVFLMKDVVTIGIDTSGVSLHKRGYRQMKVKAPITETLAAALIMLTPWKKERILVDPFCGSGTFPIE
;
A
#
# COMPACT_ATOMS: atom_id res chain seq x y z
N GLU A 1 5.78 7.31 10.91
CA GLU A 1 4.51 6.64 11.25
C GLU A 1 3.67 7.51 12.17
N SER A 2 4.27 8.23 13.14
CA SER A 2 3.53 9.08 14.09
C SER A 2 2.72 10.20 13.41
N VAL A 3 3.27 10.82 12.37
CA VAL A 3 2.58 11.85 11.58
C VAL A 3 1.41 11.22 10.83
N LEU A 4 1.64 10.14 10.10
CA LEU A 4 0.58 9.42 9.37
C LEU A 4 -0.53 8.93 10.30
N LYS A 5 -0.18 8.42 11.49
CA LYS A 5 -1.17 8.05 12.51
C LYS A 5 -2.08 9.23 12.88
N ARG A 6 -1.50 10.42 13.04
CA ARG A 6 -2.29 11.64 13.35
C ARG A 6 -3.22 11.99 12.21
N GLU A 7 -2.75 11.96 10.96
CA GLU A 7 -3.60 12.21 9.78
C GLU A 7 -4.81 11.28 9.72
N VAL A 8 -4.60 9.97 9.99
CA VAL A 8 -5.70 8.99 10.00
C VAL A 8 -6.70 9.28 11.12
N LEU A 9 -6.22 9.65 12.32
CA LEU A 9 -7.09 10.05 13.43
C LEU A 9 -7.87 11.34 13.13
N ASP A 10 -7.22 12.32 12.48
CA ASP A 10 -7.85 13.60 12.08
C ASP A 10 -8.94 13.38 11.02
N LEU A 11 -8.84 12.31 10.19
CA LEU A 11 -9.91 11.87 9.30
C LEU A 11 -11.06 11.14 10.03
N GLY A 12 -10.93 10.88 11.34
CA GLY A 12 -11.96 10.22 12.14
C GLY A 12 -11.90 8.69 12.17
N TYR A 13 -10.81 8.09 11.67
CA TYR A 13 -10.68 6.62 11.62
C TYR A 13 -9.91 6.07 12.82
N GLU A 14 -10.33 4.88 13.28
CA GLU A 14 -9.72 4.17 14.40
C GLU A 14 -8.46 3.40 13.95
N ILE A 15 -7.36 3.57 14.68
CA ILE A 15 -6.09 2.87 14.41
C ILE A 15 -6.18 1.41 14.88
N ALA A 16 -5.88 0.48 13.99
CA ALA A 16 -5.79 -0.94 14.29
C ALA A 16 -4.38 -1.35 14.75
N SER A 17 -3.33 -0.88 14.04
CA SER A 17 -1.92 -1.11 14.42
C SER A 17 -1.00 -0.05 13.80
N VAL A 18 0.17 0.11 14.44
CA VAL A 18 1.28 0.92 13.92
C VAL A 18 2.52 0.02 13.90
N ASP A 19 3.05 -0.22 12.71
CA ASP A 19 4.24 -1.04 12.47
C ASP A 19 5.28 -0.22 11.70
N ASP A 20 6.52 -0.69 11.62
CA ASP A 20 7.58 -0.02 10.87
C ASP A 20 7.15 0.25 9.42
N GLY A 21 7.06 1.52 9.05
CA GLY A 21 6.67 2.00 7.73
C GLY A 21 5.18 1.85 7.40
N ARG A 22 4.32 1.51 8.36
CA ARG A 22 2.89 1.25 8.11
C ARG A 22 2.00 1.68 9.27
N VAL A 23 0.81 2.17 8.90
CA VAL A 23 -0.29 2.39 9.83
C VAL A 23 -1.50 1.65 9.29
N SER A 24 -2.09 0.78 10.10
CA SER A 24 -3.34 0.09 9.77
C SER A 24 -4.49 0.71 10.56
N PHE A 25 -5.63 0.88 9.91
CA PHE A 25 -6.83 1.46 10.52
C PHE A 25 -8.09 0.75 10.01
N TRP A 26 -9.16 0.89 10.76
CA TRP A 26 -10.48 0.35 10.40
C TRP A 26 -11.24 1.34 9.55
N GLY A 27 -11.91 0.84 8.50
CA GLY A 27 -12.72 1.67 7.63
C GLY A 27 -13.46 0.86 6.57
N ASP A 28 -14.35 1.52 5.87
CA ASP A 28 -15.16 1.01 4.77
C ASP A 28 -14.62 1.48 3.41
N ALA A 29 -15.45 1.41 2.36
CA ALA A 29 -15.10 1.89 1.04
C ALA A 29 -14.85 3.41 1.01
N GLN A 30 -15.57 4.19 1.84
CA GLN A 30 -15.35 5.63 1.98
C GLN A 30 -13.95 5.92 2.55
N ALA A 31 -13.52 5.15 3.54
CA ALA A 31 -12.20 5.29 4.13
C ALA A 31 -11.06 5.09 3.12
N ILE A 32 -11.24 4.21 2.12
CA ILE A 32 -10.29 4.05 1.02
C ILE A 32 -10.20 5.34 0.19
N CYS A 33 -11.34 5.94 -0.14
CA CYS A 33 -11.40 7.19 -0.89
C CYS A 33 -10.75 8.34 -0.09
N ASP A 34 -11.16 8.52 1.14
CA ASP A 34 -10.65 9.58 2.02
C ASP A 34 -9.14 9.47 2.23
N ALA A 35 -8.65 8.27 2.49
CA ALA A 35 -7.22 8.02 2.66
C ALA A 35 -6.41 8.34 1.39
N ASN A 36 -6.92 7.96 0.20
CA ASN A 36 -6.23 8.28 -1.07
C ASN A 36 -6.26 9.77 -1.41
N ILE A 37 -7.29 10.51 -0.99
CA ILE A 37 -7.45 11.93 -1.30
C ILE A 37 -6.75 12.83 -0.28
N PHE A 38 -6.89 12.54 1.00
CA PHE A 38 -6.52 13.47 2.07
C PHE A 38 -5.20 13.15 2.77
N LEU A 39 -4.71 11.89 2.76
CA LEU A 39 -3.42 11.58 3.38
C LEU A 39 -2.27 12.18 2.57
N ARG A 40 -1.47 13.01 3.22
CA ARG A 40 -0.34 13.70 2.60
C ARG A 40 0.98 12.97 2.79
N THR A 41 1.10 12.18 3.85
CA THR A 41 2.35 11.49 4.19
C THR A 41 2.38 10.02 3.80
N ALA A 42 1.26 9.47 3.32
CA ALA A 42 1.18 8.11 2.81
C ALA A 42 1.71 8.01 1.38
N GLU A 43 2.46 6.94 1.10
CA GLU A 43 2.86 6.59 -0.27
C GLU A 43 1.78 5.83 -1.03
N ARG A 44 1.02 4.99 -0.29
CA ARG A 44 -0.04 4.14 -0.82
C ARG A 44 -1.05 3.78 0.25
N VAL A 45 -2.26 3.55 -0.20
CA VAL A 45 -3.36 2.98 0.58
C VAL A 45 -3.60 1.55 0.10
N LEU A 46 -3.59 0.60 1.02
CA LEU A 46 -3.78 -0.82 0.72
C LEU A 46 -4.99 -1.36 1.46
N LEU A 47 -5.87 -2.04 0.74
CA LEU A 47 -6.93 -2.84 1.36
C LEU A 47 -6.33 -4.16 1.86
N LYS A 48 -6.24 -4.32 3.18
CA LYS A 48 -5.67 -5.53 3.80
C LYS A 48 -6.60 -6.74 3.60
N VAL A 49 -6.11 -7.73 2.86
CA VAL A 49 -6.83 -8.98 2.60
C VAL A 49 -6.64 -9.97 3.74
N GLY A 50 -5.43 -10.03 4.30
CA GLY A 50 -5.12 -10.95 5.39
C GLY A 50 -3.69 -10.80 5.89
N ALA A 51 -3.43 -11.46 7.03
CA ALA A 51 -2.09 -11.64 7.57
C ALA A 51 -1.99 -13.00 8.27
N PHE A 52 -0.85 -13.68 8.07
CA PHE A 52 -0.59 -14.99 8.66
C PHE A 52 0.92 -15.26 8.74
N LYS A 53 1.31 -16.20 9.59
CA LYS A 53 2.71 -16.65 9.66
C LYS A 53 2.96 -17.72 8.60
N ALA A 54 4.11 -17.63 7.88
CA ALA A 54 4.58 -18.63 6.94
C ALA A 54 6.11 -18.71 6.97
N GLU A 55 6.62 -19.91 7.23
CA GLU A 55 8.06 -20.19 7.31
C GLU A 55 8.54 -21.03 6.11
N THR A 56 7.60 -21.68 5.39
CA THR A 56 7.86 -22.47 4.19
C THR A 56 7.00 -21.99 3.02
N PHE A 57 7.39 -22.40 1.82
CA PHE A 57 6.62 -22.05 0.61
C PHE A 57 5.29 -22.79 0.53
N GLU A 58 5.20 -24.02 1.09
CA GLU A 58 3.95 -24.77 1.23
C GLU A 58 2.98 -24.00 2.13
N GLU A 59 3.43 -23.56 3.31
CA GLU A 59 2.60 -22.76 4.22
C GLU A 59 2.15 -21.45 3.56
N LEU A 60 3.04 -20.80 2.80
CA LEU A 60 2.71 -19.57 2.07
C LEU A 60 1.61 -19.85 1.04
N PHE A 61 1.73 -20.94 0.28
CA PHE A 61 0.76 -21.34 -0.74
C PHE A 61 -0.60 -21.65 -0.10
N ASP A 62 -0.65 -22.57 0.88
CA ASP A 62 -1.89 -23.05 1.47
C ASP A 62 -2.66 -21.93 2.17
N LYS A 63 -1.96 -21.11 2.97
CA LYS A 63 -2.58 -19.98 3.69
C LYS A 63 -3.01 -18.86 2.74
N THR A 64 -2.29 -18.63 1.66
CA THR A 64 -2.70 -17.68 0.59
C THR A 64 -3.94 -18.19 -0.14
N ARG A 65 -4.00 -19.49 -0.51
CA ARG A 65 -5.16 -20.11 -1.15
C ARG A 65 -6.41 -20.10 -0.25
N ALA A 66 -6.24 -20.20 1.06
CA ALA A 66 -7.33 -20.18 2.01
C ALA A 66 -8.02 -18.80 2.16
N LEU A 67 -7.40 -17.72 1.71
CA LEU A 67 -8.00 -16.39 1.77
C LEU A 67 -9.19 -16.26 0.80
N PRO A 68 -10.21 -15.47 1.16
CA PRO A 68 -11.44 -15.32 0.37
C PRO A 68 -11.24 -14.32 -0.79
N TRP A 69 -10.39 -14.66 -1.76
CA TRP A 69 -10.04 -13.80 -2.89
C TRP A 69 -11.24 -13.39 -3.74
N GLU A 70 -12.25 -14.25 -3.84
CA GLU A 70 -13.50 -14.01 -4.56
C GLU A 70 -14.32 -12.84 -4.01
N ARG A 71 -14.09 -12.41 -2.77
CA ARG A 71 -14.71 -11.21 -2.20
C ARG A 71 -14.16 -9.91 -2.77
N TYR A 72 -12.96 -9.97 -3.34
CA TYR A 72 -12.22 -8.79 -3.81
C TYR A 72 -12.03 -8.79 -5.31
N ILE A 73 -11.83 -9.96 -5.93
CA ILE A 73 -11.45 -10.10 -7.32
C ILE A 73 -12.56 -10.84 -8.06
N PRO A 74 -13.29 -10.16 -8.98
CA PRO A 74 -14.32 -10.80 -9.79
C PRO A 74 -13.71 -11.75 -10.84
N LYS A 75 -14.54 -12.58 -11.45
CA LYS A 75 -14.10 -13.62 -12.42
C LYS A 75 -13.31 -13.11 -13.62
N ASN A 76 -13.47 -11.85 -13.99
CA ASN A 76 -12.77 -11.20 -15.09
C ASN A 76 -11.69 -10.22 -14.62
N GLY A 77 -11.43 -10.13 -13.31
CA GLY A 77 -10.43 -9.24 -12.74
C GLY A 77 -9.01 -9.63 -13.16
N LYS A 78 -8.20 -8.63 -13.49
CA LYS A 78 -6.78 -8.79 -13.76
C LYS A 78 -5.99 -8.59 -12.47
N PHE A 79 -5.29 -9.63 -12.01
CA PHE A 79 -4.56 -9.59 -10.74
C PHE A 79 -3.14 -10.11 -10.85
N TRP A 80 -2.23 -9.49 -10.12
CA TRP A 80 -0.83 -9.89 -10.06
C TRP A 80 -0.18 -9.37 -8.78
N VAL A 81 0.90 -10.02 -8.34
CA VAL A 81 1.69 -9.55 -7.21
C VAL A 81 2.75 -8.58 -7.72
N THR A 82 2.57 -7.29 -7.44
CA THR A 82 3.42 -6.19 -7.94
C THR A 82 4.75 -6.12 -7.21
N LYS A 83 4.72 -6.37 -5.89
CA LYS A 83 5.89 -6.27 -5.03
C LYS A 83 5.76 -7.23 -3.86
N ALA A 84 6.82 -7.99 -3.64
CA ALA A 84 7.04 -8.71 -2.40
C ALA A 84 8.28 -8.10 -1.71
N ALA A 85 8.17 -7.81 -0.42
CA ALA A 85 9.29 -7.37 0.40
C ALA A 85 9.41 -8.31 1.59
N SER A 86 10.61 -8.82 1.82
CA SER A 86 10.90 -9.73 2.93
C SER A 86 12.01 -9.16 3.80
N VAL A 87 11.75 -9.06 5.10
CA VAL A 87 12.68 -8.55 6.09
C VAL A 87 12.74 -9.51 7.27
N LYS A 88 13.94 -9.98 7.62
CA LYS A 88 14.17 -10.91 8.76
C LYS A 88 13.21 -12.12 8.75
N SER A 89 12.99 -12.70 7.57
CA SER A 89 12.10 -13.84 7.35
C SER A 89 12.83 -14.98 6.66
N LYS A 90 12.38 -16.22 6.87
CA LYS A 90 12.94 -17.41 6.23
C LYS A 90 12.73 -17.42 4.71
N LEU A 91 11.56 -16.95 4.27
CA LEU A 91 11.25 -16.75 2.85
C LEU A 91 11.82 -15.40 2.42
N PHE A 92 12.92 -15.41 1.68
CA PHE A 92 13.66 -14.17 1.33
C PHE A 92 13.66 -13.84 -0.18
N SER A 93 13.28 -14.78 -1.06
CA SER A 93 13.24 -14.55 -2.52
C SER A 93 11.92 -13.86 -2.93
N PRO A 94 11.94 -12.56 -3.33
CA PRO A 94 10.71 -11.88 -3.75
C PRO A 94 10.05 -12.51 -4.97
N SER A 95 10.82 -13.01 -5.95
CA SER A 95 10.31 -13.64 -7.16
C SER A 95 9.55 -14.93 -6.87
N ASP A 96 10.09 -15.76 -5.97
CA ASP A 96 9.45 -17.03 -5.61
C ASP A 96 8.17 -16.78 -4.81
N ILE A 97 8.22 -15.84 -3.86
CA ILE A 97 7.03 -15.39 -3.12
C ILE A 97 5.93 -14.94 -4.07
N GLN A 98 6.26 -14.08 -5.06
CA GLN A 98 5.30 -13.59 -6.05
C GLN A 98 4.70 -14.72 -6.88
N SER A 99 5.53 -15.63 -7.38
CA SER A 99 5.11 -16.74 -8.22
C SER A 99 4.19 -17.71 -7.47
N ILE A 100 4.58 -18.10 -6.25
CA ILE A 100 3.82 -19.02 -5.41
C ILE A 100 2.48 -18.41 -5.00
N MET A 101 2.48 -17.15 -4.60
CA MET A 101 1.23 -16.48 -4.24
C MET A 101 0.30 -16.32 -5.43
N LYS A 102 0.83 -15.93 -6.62
CA LYS A 102 0.00 -15.85 -7.84
C LYS A 102 -0.63 -17.20 -8.14
N LYS A 103 0.13 -18.30 -8.04
CA LYS A 103 -0.38 -19.66 -8.24
C LYS A 103 -1.49 -20.00 -7.26
N ALA A 104 -1.29 -19.74 -5.96
CA ALA A 104 -2.28 -20.02 -4.92
C ALA A 104 -3.60 -19.26 -5.14
N MET A 105 -3.51 -17.99 -5.54
CA MET A 105 -4.68 -17.17 -5.89
C MET A 105 -5.42 -17.68 -7.11
N VAL A 106 -4.67 -18.07 -8.15
CA VAL A 106 -5.24 -18.64 -9.38
C VAL A 106 -6.00 -19.93 -9.06
N GLU A 107 -5.43 -20.83 -8.27
CA GLU A 107 -6.11 -22.08 -7.90
C GLU A 107 -7.39 -21.81 -7.09
N ARG A 108 -7.34 -20.91 -6.10
CA ARG A 108 -8.55 -20.53 -5.33
C ARG A 108 -9.65 -19.97 -6.21
N LEU A 109 -9.32 -19.02 -7.07
CA LEU A 109 -10.30 -18.35 -7.92
C LEU A 109 -10.83 -19.27 -9.03
N LYS A 110 -10.00 -20.17 -9.57
CA LYS A 110 -10.44 -21.22 -10.52
C LYS A 110 -11.48 -22.14 -9.86
N GLU A 111 -11.18 -22.61 -8.68
CA GLU A 111 -12.08 -23.48 -7.92
C GLU A 111 -13.41 -22.79 -7.62
N TYR A 112 -13.36 -21.53 -7.17
CA TYR A 112 -14.56 -20.77 -6.81
C TYR A 112 -15.43 -20.43 -8.01
N TYR A 113 -14.84 -19.96 -9.12
CA TYR A 113 -15.57 -19.51 -10.30
C TYR A 113 -15.85 -20.61 -11.33
N GLY A 114 -15.30 -21.80 -11.16
CA GLY A 114 -15.41 -22.88 -12.14
C GLY A 114 -14.75 -22.54 -13.49
N LEU A 115 -13.61 -21.81 -13.47
CA LEU A 115 -12.93 -21.34 -14.67
C LEU A 115 -11.64 -22.13 -14.92
N GLU A 116 -11.39 -22.51 -16.17
CA GLU A 116 -10.08 -23.01 -16.58
C GLU A 116 -9.11 -21.87 -16.93
N TRP A 117 -9.64 -20.76 -17.42
CA TRP A 117 -8.88 -19.59 -17.85
C TRP A 117 -9.55 -18.28 -17.39
N PHE A 118 -8.72 -17.28 -17.02
CA PHE A 118 -9.19 -15.95 -16.65
C PHE A 118 -9.14 -15.01 -17.87
N PRO A 119 -10.23 -14.34 -18.25
CA PRO A 119 -10.25 -13.41 -19.38
C PRO A 119 -9.36 -12.17 -19.14
N GLU A 120 -9.18 -11.75 -17.88
CA GLU A 120 -8.36 -10.59 -17.46
C GLU A 120 -8.70 -9.28 -18.20
N ASP A 121 -9.97 -9.12 -18.63
CA ASP A 121 -10.49 -7.95 -19.36
C ASP A 121 -11.18 -6.93 -18.44
N GLY A 122 -11.27 -7.23 -17.15
CA GLY A 122 -11.87 -6.37 -16.13
C GLY A 122 -10.90 -5.42 -15.43
N ALA A 123 -11.30 -4.96 -14.26
CA ALA A 123 -10.50 -4.06 -13.42
C ALA A 123 -9.19 -4.72 -12.94
N SER A 124 -8.19 -3.89 -12.67
CA SER A 124 -6.87 -4.30 -12.21
C SER A 124 -6.78 -4.36 -10.69
N TYR A 125 -6.25 -5.46 -10.17
CA TYR A 125 -6.05 -5.72 -8.73
C TYR A 125 -4.57 -5.99 -8.43
N PRO A 126 -3.75 -4.96 -8.35
CA PRO A 126 -2.33 -5.10 -8.02
C PRO A 126 -2.19 -5.44 -6.52
N ILE A 127 -1.43 -6.50 -6.22
CA ILE A 127 -1.26 -7.01 -4.86
C ILE A 127 0.14 -6.72 -4.38
N ARG A 128 0.24 -6.29 -3.11
CA ARG A 128 1.49 -6.08 -2.40
C ARG A 128 1.59 -7.02 -1.23
N VAL A 129 2.79 -7.53 -1.03
CA VAL A 129 3.09 -8.50 0.01
C VAL A 129 4.25 -8.03 0.84
N PHE A 130 4.09 -8.08 2.14
CA PHE A 130 5.14 -7.75 3.10
C PHE A 130 5.34 -8.94 4.03
N LEU A 131 6.58 -9.43 4.08
CA LEU A 131 7.00 -10.41 5.05
C LEU A 131 7.91 -9.72 6.06
N MET A 132 7.57 -9.83 7.34
CA MET A 132 8.39 -9.34 8.43
C MET A 132 8.38 -10.35 9.56
N LYS A 133 9.54 -10.88 9.92
CA LYS A 133 9.68 -11.92 10.98
C LYS A 133 8.72 -13.10 10.74
N ASP A 134 8.69 -13.59 9.50
CA ASP A 134 7.84 -14.69 9.01
C ASP A 134 6.32 -14.40 9.02
N VAL A 135 5.90 -13.18 9.33
CA VAL A 135 4.51 -12.75 9.20
C VAL A 135 4.29 -12.13 7.82
N VAL A 136 3.43 -12.78 7.05
CA VAL A 136 2.97 -12.33 5.72
C VAL A 136 1.79 -11.39 5.92
N THR A 137 1.88 -10.19 5.36
CA THR A 137 0.75 -9.25 5.27
C THR A 137 0.46 -8.98 3.80
N ILE A 138 -0.79 -9.11 3.40
CA ILE A 138 -1.23 -9.00 2.01
C ILE A 138 -2.22 -7.86 1.88
N GLY A 139 -2.00 -6.98 0.90
CA GLY A 139 -2.90 -5.88 0.59
C GLY A 139 -3.11 -5.70 -0.91
N ILE A 140 -4.32 -5.33 -1.29
CA ILE A 140 -4.65 -4.87 -2.64
C ILE A 140 -4.33 -3.38 -2.71
N ASP A 141 -3.54 -2.97 -3.69
CA ASP A 141 -3.15 -1.56 -3.89
C ASP A 141 -4.35 -0.79 -4.48
N THR A 142 -4.82 0.20 -3.73
CA THR A 142 -5.98 1.03 -4.11
C THR A 142 -5.56 2.41 -4.65
N SER A 143 -4.28 2.75 -4.61
CA SER A 143 -3.79 4.08 -5.01
C SER A 143 -3.45 4.20 -6.49
N GLY A 144 -3.14 3.09 -7.16
CA GLY A 144 -2.65 3.10 -8.54
C GLY A 144 -1.28 3.79 -8.66
N VAL A 145 -1.25 5.07 -9.00
CA VAL A 145 -0.02 5.88 -8.99
C VAL A 145 0.37 6.21 -7.54
N SER A 146 1.67 6.20 -7.22
CA SER A 146 2.14 6.56 -5.86
C SER A 146 1.69 7.97 -5.48
N LEU A 147 1.20 8.12 -4.24
CA LEU A 147 0.57 9.36 -3.76
C LEU A 147 1.53 10.55 -3.67
N HIS A 148 2.86 10.34 -3.61
CA HIS A 148 3.83 11.43 -3.73
C HIS A 148 3.78 12.12 -5.11
N LYS A 149 3.31 11.43 -6.15
CA LYS A 149 3.17 12.02 -7.49
C LYS A 149 1.91 12.88 -7.57
N ARG A 150 1.95 14.07 -6.97
CA ARG A 150 0.82 15.02 -6.92
C ARG A 150 0.42 15.59 -8.28
N GLY A 151 1.29 15.48 -9.29
CA GLY A 151 1.05 16.00 -10.64
C GLY A 151 1.52 17.43 -10.90
N TYR A 152 1.88 18.20 -9.89
CA TYR A 152 2.34 19.58 -10.09
C TYR A 152 3.78 19.71 -10.60
N ARG A 153 4.59 18.65 -10.46
CA ARG A 153 6.01 18.67 -10.85
C ARG A 153 6.16 18.47 -12.36
N GLN A 154 6.22 19.58 -13.10
CA GLN A 154 6.35 19.56 -14.57
C GLN A 154 7.81 19.46 -15.02
N MET A 155 8.74 20.08 -14.29
CA MET A 155 10.17 20.07 -14.62
C MET A 155 10.94 19.02 -13.83
N LYS A 156 11.87 18.33 -14.50
CA LYS A 156 12.79 17.37 -13.85
C LYS A 156 13.93 18.14 -13.19
N VAL A 157 14.01 18.03 -11.87
CA VAL A 157 15.13 18.55 -11.07
C VAL A 157 15.94 17.39 -10.54
N LYS A 158 17.26 17.55 -10.39
CA LYS A 158 18.12 16.51 -9.77
C LYS A 158 17.72 16.31 -8.32
N ALA A 159 17.41 15.04 -7.95
CA ALA A 159 17.16 14.58 -6.59
C ALA A 159 16.25 15.48 -5.72
N PRO A 160 15.02 15.82 -6.17
CA PRO A 160 14.11 16.58 -5.33
C PRO A 160 13.65 15.74 -4.14
N ILE A 161 13.34 16.42 -3.04
CA ILE A 161 12.65 15.76 -1.92
C ILE A 161 11.28 15.25 -2.40
N THR A 162 10.85 14.08 -1.90
CA THR A 162 9.51 13.57 -2.21
C THR A 162 8.44 14.39 -1.51
N GLU A 163 7.32 14.56 -2.16
CA GLU A 163 6.19 15.36 -1.68
C GLU A 163 5.68 14.87 -0.32
N THR A 164 5.54 13.54 -0.15
CA THR A 164 5.12 12.92 1.12
C THR A 164 6.11 13.18 2.26
N LEU A 165 7.41 13.21 1.97
CA LEU A 165 8.41 13.52 2.99
C LEU A 165 8.41 15.01 3.32
N ALA A 166 8.28 15.89 2.33
CA ALA A 166 8.18 17.33 2.57
C ALA A 166 6.96 17.67 3.45
N ALA A 167 5.79 17.11 3.13
CA ALA A 167 4.59 17.24 3.92
C ALA A 167 4.81 16.75 5.37
N ALA A 168 5.42 15.58 5.55
CA ALA A 168 5.71 15.03 6.88
C ALA A 168 6.63 15.95 7.71
N LEU A 169 7.66 16.52 7.08
CA LEU A 169 8.58 17.44 7.75
C LEU A 169 7.88 18.74 8.18
N ILE A 170 7.04 19.32 7.33
CA ILE A 170 6.24 20.50 7.69
C ILE A 170 5.31 20.18 8.86
N MET A 171 4.61 19.04 8.83
CA MET A 171 3.71 18.61 9.92
C MET A 171 4.42 18.35 11.25
N LEU A 172 5.73 18.11 11.23
CA LEU A 172 6.55 17.98 12.44
C LEU A 172 6.99 19.34 13.02
N THR A 173 6.84 20.44 12.25
CA THR A 173 7.16 21.77 12.74
C THR A 173 5.98 22.39 13.49
N PRO A 174 6.18 23.45 14.31
CA PRO A 174 5.10 24.21 14.91
C PRO A 174 4.48 25.23 13.95
N TRP A 175 4.71 25.09 12.63
CA TRP A 175 4.14 25.97 11.63
C TRP A 175 2.62 25.85 11.59
N LYS A 176 1.96 26.98 11.34
CA LYS A 176 0.51 27.10 11.13
C LYS A 176 0.25 28.07 9.99
N LYS A 177 -0.89 27.95 9.32
CA LYS A 177 -1.27 28.76 8.15
C LYS A 177 -1.21 30.29 8.37
N GLU A 178 -1.28 30.75 9.63
CA GLU A 178 -1.17 32.17 9.99
C GLU A 178 0.29 32.64 10.09
N ARG A 179 1.27 31.74 9.98
CA ARG A 179 2.70 32.06 10.07
C ARG A 179 3.34 32.08 8.70
N ILE A 180 4.28 33.00 8.48
CA ILE A 180 5.08 33.04 7.27
C ILE A 180 6.01 31.83 7.25
N LEU A 181 6.02 31.09 6.12
CA LEU A 181 7.00 30.06 5.82
C LEU A 181 8.08 30.67 4.91
N VAL A 182 9.34 30.52 5.30
CA VAL A 182 10.48 30.95 4.50
C VAL A 182 11.37 29.74 4.21
N ASP A 183 11.59 29.43 2.96
CA ASP A 183 12.52 28.41 2.49
C ASP A 183 13.62 29.06 1.64
N PRO A 184 14.78 29.43 2.26
CA PRO A 184 15.86 30.13 1.58
C PRO A 184 16.62 29.23 0.58
N PHE A 185 16.40 27.92 0.59
CA PHE A 185 17.01 26.94 -0.30
C PHE A 185 15.96 26.11 -1.05
N CYS A 186 14.89 26.75 -1.48
CA CYS A 186 13.65 26.10 -1.94
C CYS A 186 13.82 25.10 -3.09
N GLY A 187 14.91 25.15 -3.84
CA GLY A 187 15.15 24.24 -4.97
C GLY A 187 13.98 24.23 -5.96
N SER A 188 13.26 23.10 -6.02
CA SER A 188 12.05 22.95 -6.85
C SER A 188 10.77 23.46 -6.18
N GLY A 189 10.84 24.10 -5.03
CA GLY A 189 9.70 24.65 -4.31
C GLY A 189 8.81 23.61 -3.64
N THR A 190 9.31 22.40 -3.38
CA THR A 190 8.47 21.31 -2.83
C THR A 190 7.89 21.67 -1.46
N PHE A 191 8.68 22.23 -0.54
CA PHE A 191 8.20 22.65 0.78
C PHE A 191 7.11 23.73 0.73
N PRO A 192 7.28 24.83 -0.02
CA PRO A 192 6.23 25.85 -0.12
C PRO A 192 4.93 25.38 -0.77
N ILE A 193 4.99 24.33 -1.61
CA ILE A 193 3.80 23.77 -2.28
C ILE A 193 3.06 22.81 -1.36
N GLU A 194 3.78 22.00 -0.58
CA GLU A 194 3.20 21.01 0.35
C GLU A 194 2.69 21.64 1.64
#